data_31c6e85de1e3b862a33beab664a53fd1
#
_entry.id   31c6e85de1e3b862a33beab664a53fd1
#
_cell.length_a   1.000
_cell.length_b   1.000
_cell.length_c   1.000
_cell.angle_alpha   90.00
_cell.angle_beta   90.00
_cell.angle_gamma   90.00
#
_symmetry.space_group_name_H-M   'P 1'
#
loop_
_entity.id
_entity.type
_entity.pdbx_description
1 polymer ?
#
loop_
_entity_poly.entity_id
_entity_poly.type
_entity_poly.pdbx_seq_one_letter_code
_entity_poly.pdbx_strand_id
1 'polypeptide(L)'
;WVALHDADIITYDRSMVARLLYPVAHPTFGYAFSKGYYYRASLDGGRLNGRVTRLFVAPLVRALALTFGRSDYLDYIGSFRYPLAGECAMDLSVARSIRIPSDWGLEIGVLGEVFRHHTSARVCQVDVADVYDHKHRELSADDASAGLHKMSVDIAKAVFRKMAISGVVLTPE
;
A
#
# COMPACT_ATOMS: atom_id res chain seq x y z
N TRP A 1 -1.19 20.13 0.04
CA TRP A 1 -1.17 18.70 0.35
C TRP A 1 -2.46 18.03 -0.09
N VAL A 2 -2.40 16.72 -0.29
CA VAL A 2 -3.55 15.87 -0.61
C VAL A 2 -3.53 14.70 0.35
N ALA A 3 -4.69 14.33 0.89
CA ALA A 3 -4.88 13.10 1.64
C ALA A 3 -5.95 12.25 0.96
N LEU A 4 -5.70 10.96 0.88
CA LEU A 4 -6.62 9.94 0.37
C LEU A 4 -7.04 9.03 1.51
N HIS A 5 -8.31 8.67 1.52
CA HIS A 5 -8.90 7.72 2.46
C HIS A 5 -9.88 6.83 1.72
N ASP A 6 -10.00 5.59 2.15
CA ASP A 6 -11.06 4.72 1.67
C ASP A 6 -12.44 5.31 2.03
N ALA A 7 -13.37 5.24 1.09
CA ALA A 7 -14.70 5.86 1.27
C ALA A 7 -15.67 5.00 2.10
N ASP A 8 -15.28 3.78 2.46
CA ASP A 8 -16.10 2.79 3.15
C ASP A 8 -15.63 2.48 4.59
N ILE A 9 -14.80 3.36 5.16
CA ILE A 9 -14.37 3.28 6.56
C ILE A 9 -15.57 3.47 7.47
N ILE A 10 -15.82 2.51 8.36
CA ILE A 10 -16.92 2.53 9.32
C ILE A 10 -16.54 3.34 10.57
N THR A 11 -15.30 3.20 11.02
CA THR A 11 -14.76 3.83 12.23
C THR A 11 -14.05 5.15 11.93
N TYR A 12 -14.52 5.91 10.92
CA TYR A 12 -13.86 7.13 10.50
C TYR A 12 -13.88 8.21 11.58
N ASP A 13 -12.70 8.79 11.86
CA ASP A 13 -12.52 9.90 12.78
C ASP A 13 -11.59 10.97 12.19
N ARG A 14 -11.82 12.22 12.53
CA ARG A 14 -11.02 13.37 12.06
C ARG A 14 -9.54 13.27 12.42
N SER A 15 -9.19 12.56 13.49
CA SER A 15 -7.81 12.36 13.89
C SER A 15 -7.03 11.52 12.87
N MET A 16 -7.69 10.65 12.11
CA MET A 16 -7.05 9.90 11.02
C MET A 16 -6.45 10.84 9.97
N VAL A 17 -7.22 11.85 9.54
CA VAL A 17 -6.73 12.87 8.61
C VAL A 17 -5.59 13.67 9.21
N ALA A 18 -5.74 14.10 10.46
CA ALA A 18 -4.72 14.88 11.15
C ALA A 18 -3.41 14.09 11.29
N ARG A 19 -3.46 12.84 11.75
CA ARG A 19 -2.29 11.96 11.88
C ARG A 19 -1.59 11.77 10.52
N LEU A 20 -2.37 11.53 9.46
CA LEU A 20 -1.86 11.26 8.12
C LEU A 20 -1.21 12.48 7.47
N LEU A 21 -1.82 13.67 7.61
CA LEU A 21 -1.33 14.93 7.04
C LEU A 21 -0.17 15.54 7.82
N TYR A 22 -0.13 15.37 9.14
CA TYR A 22 0.83 16.05 9.99
C TYR A 22 2.29 15.89 9.55
N PRO A 23 2.79 14.68 9.20
CA PRO A 23 4.19 14.52 8.79
C PRO A 23 4.55 15.25 7.51
N VAL A 24 3.63 15.31 6.54
CA VAL A 24 3.88 15.97 5.24
C VAL A 24 3.61 17.47 5.29
N ALA A 25 2.74 17.92 6.20
CA ALA A 25 2.40 19.33 6.34
C ALA A 25 3.36 20.08 7.28
N HIS A 26 4.03 19.38 8.19
CA HIS A 26 4.91 20.01 9.17
C HIS A 26 6.28 20.36 8.56
N PRO A 27 6.70 21.62 8.56
CA PRO A 27 7.87 22.09 7.81
C PRO A 27 9.20 21.46 8.26
N THR A 28 9.29 21.01 9.51
CA THR A 28 10.53 20.47 10.08
C THR A 28 10.81 19.03 9.63
N PHE A 29 9.78 18.23 9.29
CA PHE A 29 9.99 16.81 8.98
C PHE A 29 10.44 16.57 7.56
N GLY A 30 10.04 17.39 6.59
CA GLY A 30 10.46 17.30 5.20
C GLY A 30 9.96 16.05 4.46
N TYR A 31 8.95 15.34 4.98
CA TYR A 31 8.35 14.21 4.28
C TYR A 31 7.51 14.70 3.11
N ALA A 32 7.61 13.98 1.99
CA ALA A 32 6.80 14.22 0.78
C ALA A 32 5.61 13.28 0.68
N PHE A 33 5.71 12.13 1.36
CA PHE A 33 4.68 11.09 1.35
C PHE A 33 4.55 10.44 2.73
N SER A 34 3.31 10.30 3.19
CA SER A 34 2.92 9.60 4.41
C SER A 34 1.98 8.47 4.07
N LYS A 35 2.30 7.25 4.52
CA LYS A 35 1.50 6.04 4.32
C LYS A 35 0.85 5.62 5.62
N GLY A 36 -0.48 5.52 5.61
CA GLY A 36 -1.22 4.99 6.75
C GLY A 36 -0.96 3.49 6.95
N TYR A 37 -0.95 3.07 8.20
CA TYR A 37 -1.12 1.69 8.60
C TYR A 37 -2.00 1.61 9.84
N TYR A 38 -2.56 0.46 10.11
CA TYR A 38 -3.48 0.23 11.21
C TYR A 38 -3.61 -1.27 11.50
N TYR A 39 -4.07 -1.56 12.70
CA TYR A 39 -4.42 -2.92 13.09
C TYR A 39 -5.87 -3.21 12.70
N ARG A 40 -6.11 -4.32 12.00
CA ARG A 40 -7.40 -4.71 11.47
C ARG A 40 -7.99 -5.92 12.20
N ALA A 41 -8.19 -5.79 13.52
CA ALA A 41 -9.04 -6.72 14.22
C ALA A 41 -10.51 -6.43 13.91
N SER A 42 -11.35 -7.46 13.77
CA SER A 42 -12.79 -7.26 13.74
C SER A 42 -13.28 -6.74 15.10
N LEU A 43 -14.33 -5.91 15.09
CA LEU A 43 -14.89 -5.32 16.31
C LEU A 43 -15.42 -6.39 17.28
N ASP A 44 -15.81 -7.56 16.77
CA ASP A 44 -16.23 -8.73 17.55
C ASP A 44 -15.05 -9.54 18.14
N GLY A 45 -13.81 -9.11 17.89
CA GLY A 45 -12.59 -9.73 18.41
C GLY A 45 -12.24 -11.10 17.82
N GLY A 46 -13.08 -11.67 16.95
CA GLY A 46 -12.94 -13.05 16.47
C GLY A 46 -12.07 -13.22 15.22
N ARG A 47 -11.73 -12.14 14.51
CA ARG A 47 -11.07 -12.24 13.20
C ARG A 47 -10.00 -11.17 12.99
N LEU A 48 -8.90 -11.57 12.36
CA LEU A 48 -7.88 -10.64 11.88
C LEU A 48 -8.04 -10.44 10.37
N ASN A 49 -8.41 -9.22 9.98
CA ASN A 49 -8.58 -8.80 8.59
C ASN A 49 -7.23 -8.50 7.88
N GLY A 50 -7.25 -8.03 6.64
CA GLY A 50 -6.02 -7.78 5.87
C GLY A 50 -5.37 -9.05 5.31
N ARG A 51 -6.18 -10.03 4.93
CA ARG A 51 -5.72 -11.34 4.41
C ARG A 51 -4.79 -11.21 3.21
N VAL A 52 -5.09 -10.33 2.24
CA VAL A 52 -4.28 -10.16 1.03
C VAL A 52 -2.88 -9.66 1.38
N THR A 53 -2.74 -8.68 2.27
CA THR A 53 -1.41 -8.22 2.72
C THR A 53 -0.62 -9.34 3.39
N ARG A 54 -1.22 -10.05 4.35
CA ARG A 54 -0.53 -11.04 5.18
C ARG A 54 -0.26 -12.37 4.47
N LEU A 55 -1.23 -12.85 3.69
CA LEU A 55 -1.19 -14.18 3.09
C LEU A 55 -0.70 -14.17 1.64
N PHE A 56 -0.64 -13.01 1.01
CA PHE A 56 -0.22 -12.89 -0.37
C PHE A 56 0.92 -11.90 -0.57
N VAL A 57 0.74 -10.60 -0.29
CA VAL A 57 1.75 -9.58 -0.62
C VAL A 57 3.07 -9.80 0.13
N ALA A 58 3.02 -10.00 1.44
CA ALA A 58 4.23 -10.17 2.23
C ALA A 58 4.99 -11.46 1.85
N PRO A 59 4.35 -12.64 1.68
CA PRO A 59 5.02 -13.82 1.13
C PRO A 59 5.54 -13.64 -0.29
N LEU A 60 4.79 -12.97 -1.18
CA LEU A 60 5.21 -12.71 -2.56
C LEU A 60 6.48 -11.89 -2.61
N VAL A 61 6.54 -10.77 -1.90
CA VAL A 61 7.74 -9.90 -1.86
C VAL A 61 8.96 -10.66 -1.35
N ARG A 62 8.78 -11.50 -0.31
CA ARG A 62 9.86 -12.37 0.21
C ARG A 62 10.31 -13.39 -0.81
N ALA A 63 9.37 -14.08 -1.47
CA ALA A 63 9.68 -15.08 -2.50
C ALA A 63 10.45 -14.45 -3.67
N LEU A 64 10.01 -13.27 -4.14
CA LEU A 64 10.68 -12.54 -5.20
C LEU A 64 12.11 -12.11 -4.81
N ALA A 65 12.31 -11.65 -3.58
CA ALA A 65 13.64 -11.31 -3.07
C ALA A 65 14.56 -12.55 -2.96
N LEU A 66 14.02 -13.73 -2.67
CA LEU A 66 14.78 -14.98 -2.64
C LEU A 66 15.11 -15.48 -4.04
N THR A 67 14.20 -15.30 -5.01
CA THR A 67 14.36 -15.82 -6.38
C THR A 67 15.25 -14.91 -7.25
N PHE A 68 15.02 -13.60 -7.19
CA PHE A 68 15.70 -12.62 -8.05
C PHE A 68 16.81 -11.83 -7.34
N GLY A 69 17.04 -12.12 -6.07
CA GLY A 69 17.93 -11.34 -5.22
C GLY A 69 17.24 -10.11 -4.62
N ARG A 70 17.91 -9.50 -3.65
CA ARG A 70 17.44 -8.25 -3.04
C ARG A 70 17.52 -7.10 -4.03
N SER A 71 16.50 -6.25 -4.03
CA SER A 71 16.50 -4.99 -4.76
C SER A 71 15.95 -3.88 -3.88
N ASP A 72 16.39 -2.66 -4.09
CA ASP A 72 15.92 -1.49 -3.33
C ASP A 72 14.41 -1.35 -3.39
N TYR A 73 13.78 -1.71 -4.52
CA TYR A 73 12.33 -1.69 -4.66
C TYR A 73 11.63 -2.74 -3.80
N LEU A 74 12.12 -3.99 -3.78
CA LEU A 74 11.54 -5.05 -2.96
C LEU A 74 11.73 -4.76 -1.46
N ASP A 75 12.90 -4.27 -1.08
CA ASP A 75 13.18 -3.84 0.30
C ASP A 75 12.26 -2.67 0.70
N TYR A 76 12.04 -1.70 -0.20
CA TYR A 76 11.13 -0.59 0.01
C TYR A 76 9.68 -1.08 0.22
N ILE A 77 9.14 -1.88 -0.68
CA ILE A 77 7.77 -2.43 -0.53
C ILE A 77 7.65 -3.29 0.72
N GLY A 78 8.67 -4.11 1.00
CA GLY A 78 8.71 -4.97 2.19
C GLY A 78 8.83 -4.22 3.52
N SER A 79 9.24 -2.95 3.50
CA SER A 79 9.35 -2.11 4.69
C SER A 79 8.00 -1.58 5.20
N PHE A 80 6.96 -1.60 4.36
CA PHE A 80 5.65 -1.12 4.76
C PHE A 80 4.90 -2.13 5.62
N ARG A 81 4.41 -1.67 6.78
CA ARG A 81 3.58 -2.47 7.69
C ARG A 81 2.26 -2.89 7.05
N TYR A 82 1.68 -1.97 6.25
CA TYR A 82 0.44 -2.24 5.53
C TYR A 82 0.48 -1.58 4.12
N PRO A 83 1.18 -2.19 3.14
CA PRO A 83 1.35 -1.58 1.80
C PRO A 83 0.04 -1.34 1.05
N LEU A 84 -1.00 -2.14 1.34
CA LEU A 84 -2.32 -2.06 0.73
C LEU A 84 -3.31 -1.15 1.49
N ALA A 85 -2.87 -0.33 2.45
CA ALA A 85 -3.74 0.71 3.01
C ALA A 85 -4.09 1.73 1.93
N GLY A 86 -5.36 2.12 1.80
CA GLY A 86 -5.79 3.21 0.91
C GLY A 86 -5.34 4.58 1.42
N GLU A 87 -5.11 4.67 2.74
CA GLU A 87 -4.80 5.91 3.42
C GLU A 87 -3.36 6.36 3.13
N CYS A 88 -3.24 7.51 2.48
CA CYS A 88 -1.96 8.19 2.30
C CYS A 88 -2.14 9.70 2.21
N ALA A 89 -1.07 10.44 2.54
CA ALA A 89 -1.01 11.86 2.29
C ALA A 89 0.31 12.22 1.60
N MET A 90 0.29 13.28 0.79
CA MET A 90 1.44 13.67 0.01
C MET A 90 1.44 15.15 -0.35
N ASP A 91 2.60 15.64 -0.73
CA ASP A 91 2.72 16.95 -1.35
C ASP A 91 1.91 16.99 -2.67
N LEU A 92 1.35 18.14 -2.98
CA LEU A 92 0.60 18.32 -4.24
C LEU A 92 1.49 18.10 -5.48
N SER A 93 2.78 18.40 -5.39
CA SER A 93 3.74 18.11 -6.45
C SER A 93 3.87 16.61 -6.71
N VAL A 94 3.92 15.79 -5.65
CA VAL A 94 3.91 14.31 -5.74
C VAL A 94 2.62 13.85 -6.40
N ALA A 95 1.47 14.30 -5.88
CA ALA A 95 0.16 13.92 -6.39
C ALA A 95 -0.02 14.21 -7.90
N ARG A 96 0.61 15.28 -8.40
CA ARG A 96 0.58 15.65 -9.83
C ARG A 96 1.57 14.90 -10.70
N SER A 97 2.61 14.31 -10.12
CA SER A 97 3.68 13.63 -10.86
C SER A 97 3.48 12.11 -10.97
N ILE A 98 2.75 11.51 -10.04
CA ILE A 98 2.55 10.06 -10.00
C ILE A 98 1.45 9.59 -10.98
N ARG A 99 1.65 8.39 -11.53
CA ARG A 99 0.65 7.69 -12.33
C ARG A 99 -0.13 6.73 -11.44
N ILE A 100 -1.43 6.93 -11.35
CA ILE A 100 -2.31 6.14 -10.49
C ILE A 100 -2.95 5.04 -11.33
N PRO A 101 -2.72 3.75 -11.03
CA PRO A 101 -3.43 2.65 -11.69
C PRO A 101 -4.94 2.72 -11.45
N SER A 102 -5.72 2.23 -12.41
CA SER A 102 -7.19 2.15 -12.33
C SER A 102 -7.69 0.76 -11.90
N ASP A 103 -6.81 -0.11 -11.46
CA ASP A 103 -7.10 -1.48 -10.99
C ASP A 103 -6.73 -1.66 -9.51
N TRP A 104 -6.84 -2.88 -8.99
CA TRP A 104 -6.49 -3.20 -7.59
C TRP A 104 -4.99 -3.13 -7.29
N GLY A 105 -4.16 -2.82 -8.26
CA GLY A 105 -2.75 -2.51 -8.07
C GLY A 105 -2.48 -1.06 -7.67
N LEU A 106 -3.52 -0.26 -7.36
CA LEU A 106 -3.44 1.17 -7.09
C LEU A 106 -2.39 1.49 -6.01
N GLU A 107 -2.49 0.88 -4.84
CA GLU A 107 -1.63 1.19 -3.69
C GLU A 107 -0.16 0.83 -3.99
N ILE A 108 0.07 -0.34 -4.56
CA ILE A 108 1.42 -0.77 -4.97
C ILE A 108 1.96 0.11 -6.10
N GLY A 109 1.08 0.51 -7.02
CA GLY A 109 1.43 1.41 -8.11
C GLY A 109 1.85 2.79 -7.60
N VAL A 110 1.09 3.37 -6.68
CA VAL A 110 1.41 4.66 -6.02
C VAL A 110 2.73 4.56 -5.27
N LEU A 111 2.93 3.51 -4.45
CA LEU A 111 4.20 3.29 -3.74
C LEU A 111 5.38 3.18 -4.71
N GLY A 112 5.21 2.49 -5.85
CA GLY A 112 6.25 2.37 -6.87
C GLY A 112 6.55 3.69 -7.59
N GLU A 113 5.55 4.56 -7.78
CA GLU A 113 5.79 5.91 -8.32
C GLU A 113 6.52 6.79 -7.30
N VAL A 114 6.11 6.73 -6.03
CA VAL A 114 6.80 7.47 -4.94
C VAL A 114 8.26 7.00 -4.82
N PHE A 115 8.52 5.69 -4.87
CA PHE A 115 9.87 5.13 -4.87
C PHE A 115 10.74 5.67 -6.01
N ARG A 116 10.16 5.80 -7.20
CA ARG A 116 10.88 6.27 -8.40
C ARG A 116 11.24 7.75 -8.34
N HIS A 117 10.41 8.57 -7.70
CA HIS A 117 10.56 10.03 -7.71
C HIS A 117 11.16 10.61 -6.43
N HIS A 118 11.17 9.84 -5.33
CA HIS A 118 11.61 10.34 -4.03
C HIS A 118 12.51 9.33 -3.33
N THR A 119 13.43 9.83 -2.53
CA THR A 119 14.23 9.00 -1.65
C THR A 119 13.37 8.44 -0.52
N SER A 120 13.70 7.26 -0.03
CA SER A 120 13.02 6.63 1.13
C SER A 120 13.03 7.52 2.39
N ALA A 121 14.05 8.39 2.52
CA ALA A 121 14.13 9.36 3.62
C ALA A 121 12.98 10.41 3.62
N ARG A 122 12.29 10.59 2.48
CA ARG A 122 11.14 11.49 2.38
C ARG A 122 9.78 10.78 2.50
N VAL A 123 9.80 9.51 2.90
CA VAL A 123 8.60 8.69 3.07
C VAL A 123 8.49 8.25 4.51
N CYS A 124 7.32 8.39 5.10
CA CYS A 124 7.04 7.89 6.45
C CYS A 124 5.80 6.99 6.49
N GLN A 125 5.66 6.27 7.60
CA GLN A 125 4.48 5.47 7.90
C GLN A 125 3.86 5.96 9.19
N VAL A 126 2.54 6.03 9.23
CA VAL A 126 1.78 6.59 10.36
C VAL A 126 0.72 5.60 10.81
N ASP A 127 0.65 5.36 12.11
CA ASP A 127 -0.49 4.68 12.72
C ASP A 127 -1.68 5.64 12.73
N VAL A 128 -2.65 5.38 11.86
CA VAL A 128 -3.76 6.32 11.65
C VAL A 128 -4.94 6.09 12.57
N ALA A 129 -5.07 4.88 13.16
CA ALA A 129 -6.22 4.56 13.99
C ALA A 129 -5.93 3.41 14.97
N ASP A 130 -6.38 3.57 16.19
CA ASP A 130 -6.31 2.52 17.22
C ASP A 130 -7.29 1.38 16.90
N VAL A 131 -8.43 1.72 16.28
CA VAL A 131 -9.43 0.78 15.75
C VAL A 131 -9.76 1.18 14.32
N TYR A 132 -9.61 0.24 13.38
CA TYR A 132 -9.90 0.47 11.99
C TYR A 132 -10.79 -0.63 11.43
N ASP A 133 -11.99 -0.26 11.02
CA ASP A 133 -12.91 -1.16 10.34
C ASP A 133 -13.53 -0.50 9.10
N HIS A 134 -13.67 -1.28 8.05
CA HIS A 134 -14.33 -0.91 6.81
C HIS A 134 -15.10 -2.10 6.24
N LYS A 135 -15.92 -1.87 5.23
CA LYS A 135 -16.68 -2.93 4.58
C LYS A 135 -15.76 -4.04 4.07
N HIS A 136 -16.08 -5.28 4.44
CA HIS A 136 -15.32 -6.45 4.01
C HIS A 136 -15.85 -6.98 2.69
N ARG A 137 -14.92 -7.35 1.79
CA ARG A 137 -15.24 -8.12 0.59
C ARG A 137 -15.07 -9.60 0.87
N GLU A 138 -16.01 -10.40 0.42
CA GLU A 138 -15.94 -11.85 0.51
C GLU A 138 -15.00 -12.43 -0.56
N LEU A 139 -14.53 -13.66 -0.29
CA LEU A 139 -13.88 -14.46 -1.31
C LEU A 139 -14.95 -14.87 -2.32
N SER A 140 -14.75 -14.54 -3.60
CA SER A 140 -15.52 -15.14 -4.67
C SER A 140 -14.89 -16.52 -4.97
N ALA A 141 -15.47 -17.58 -4.44
CA ALA A 141 -14.95 -18.94 -4.63
C ALA A 141 -15.12 -19.41 -6.09
N ASP A 142 -16.18 -18.93 -6.76
CA ASP A 142 -16.61 -19.40 -8.05
C ASP A 142 -16.23 -18.49 -9.23
N ASP A 143 -15.70 -17.30 -8.96
CA ASP A 143 -15.33 -16.30 -9.98
C ASP A 143 -13.92 -15.73 -9.74
N ALA A 144 -12.95 -16.26 -10.47
CA ALA A 144 -11.56 -15.78 -10.44
C ALA A 144 -11.39 -14.36 -11.00
N SER A 145 -12.39 -13.82 -11.70
CA SER A 145 -12.40 -12.43 -12.19
C SER A 145 -12.92 -11.41 -11.19
N ALA A 146 -13.35 -11.86 -10.01
CA ALA A 146 -13.94 -11.02 -8.98
C ALA A 146 -13.27 -11.19 -7.60
N GLY A 147 -13.68 -10.38 -6.65
CA GLY A 147 -13.30 -10.48 -5.23
C GLY A 147 -11.79 -10.39 -4.96
N LEU A 148 -11.36 -11.09 -3.92
CA LEU A 148 -9.95 -11.09 -3.48
C LEU A 148 -8.99 -11.77 -4.46
N HIS A 149 -9.47 -12.67 -5.30
CA HIS A 149 -8.65 -13.32 -6.33
C HIS A 149 -8.20 -12.28 -7.37
N LYS A 150 -9.16 -11.57 -7.97
CA LYS A 150 -8.85 -10.50 -8.93
C LYS A 150 -7.91 -9.46 -8.31
N MET A 151 -8.19 -9.06 -7.07
CA MET A 151 -7.33 -8.14 -6.33
C MET A 151 -5.89 -8.66 -6.24
N SER A 152 -5.68 -9.93 -5.89
CA SER A 152 -4.34 -10.53 -5.80
C SER A 152 -3.62 -10.55 -7.13
N VAL A 153 -4.33 -10.87 -8.24
CA VAL A 153 -3.77 -10.87 -9.59
C VAL A 153 -3.34 -9.46 -10.00
N ASP A 154 -4.17 -8.44 -9.79
CA ASP A 154 -3.85 -7.06 -10.18
C ASP A 154 -2.67 -6.52 -9.35
N ILE A 155 -2.61 -6.85 -8.05
CA ILE A 155 -1.49 -6.52 -7.17
C ILE A 155 -0.19 -7.19 -7.66
N ALA A 156 -0.24 -8.50 -7.99
CA ALA A 156 0.93 -9.19 -8.53
C ALA A 156 1.45 -8.53 -9.80
N LYS A 157 0.55 -8.22 -10.75
CA LYS A 157 0.90 -7.49 -11.97
C LYS A 157 1.56 -6.15 -11.66
N ALA A 158 1.07 -5.39 -10.68
CA ALA A 158 1.66 -4.13 -10.28
C ALA A 158 3.08 -4.32 -9.73
N VAL A 159 3.31 -5.32 -8.85
CA VAL A 159 4.64 -5.64 -8.32
C VAL A 159 5.61 -6.00 -9.45
N PHE A 160 5.24 -6.95 -10.33
CA PHE A 160 6.10 -7.37 -11.45
C PHE A 160 6.43 -6.23 -12.41
N ARG A 161 5.44 -5.39 -12.77
CA ARG A 161 5.67 -4.20 -13.61
C ARG A 161 6.69 -3.25 -12.99
N LYS A 162 6.60 -3.01 -11.68
CA LYS A 162 7.52 -2.11 -10.99
C LYS A 162 8.91 -2.72 -10.83
N MET A 163 9.02 -4.02 -10.61
CA MET A 163 10.32 -4.73 -10.63
C MET A 163 11.00 -4.57 -11.99
N ALA A 164 10.27 -4.82 -13.08
CA ALA A 164 10.81 -4.67 -14.43
C ALA A 164 11.27 -3.22 -14.72
N ILE A 165 10.48 -2.23 -14.31
CA ILE A 165 10.85 -0.79 -14.42
C ILE A 165 12.10 -0.48 -13.58
N SER A 166 12.29 -1.16 -12.44
CA SER A 166 13.47 -1.01 -11.57
C SER A 166 14.69 -1.81 -12.05
N GLY A 167 14.63 -2.40 -13.26
CA GLY A 167 15.75 -3.10 -13.88
C GLY A 167 15.89 -4.59 -13.49
N VAL A 168 14.93 -5.16 -12.79
CA VAL A 168 14.93 -6.60 -12.52
C VAL A 168 14.53 -7.35 -13.79
N VAL A 169 15.42 -8.20 -14.26
CA VAL A 169 15.19 -9.03 -15.46
C VAL A 169 14.41 -10.27 -15.02
N LEU A 170 13.19 -10.37 -15.50
CA LEU A 170 12.30 -11.51 -15.25
C LEU A 170 12.45 -12.49 -16.42
N THR A 171 13.52 -13.29 -16.43
CA THR A 171 13.66 -14.39 -17.40
C THR A 171 13.15 -15.69 -16.78
N PRO A 172 12.34 -16.48 -17.50
CA PRO A 172 12.18 -17.88 -17.14
C PRO A 172 13.52 -18.60 -17.40
N GLU A 173 14.04 -19.28 -16.40
CA GLU A 173 15.08 -20.30 -16.62
C GLU A 173 14.44 -21.56 -17.20
#